data_3f60efd25b48c8b4a0faf86527d42356
#
_entry.id   3f60efd25b48c8b4a0faf86527d42356
#
_cell.length_a   1.000
_cell.length_b   1.000
_cell.length_c   1.000
_cell.angle_alpha   90.00
_cell.angle_beta   90.00
_cell.angle_gamma   90.00
#
_symmetry.space_group_name_H-M   'P 1'
#
loop_
_entity.id
_entity.type
_entity.pdbx_description
1 polymer ?
#
loop_
_entity_poly.entity_id
_entity_poly.type
_entity_poly.pdbx_seq_one_letter_code
_entity_poly.pdbx_strand_id
1 'polypeptide(L)'
;MIEKPHLRYHFFKLIVCVILTIIVFIFREQLVHLNHLKFFIGALMVAYGLDEIAFEAYCHKLHFIHEHKTYLGLIELVLGVATLILELDYEAVCIIWATWSIVRESYEIKELVTEIKSITLTIVSGIESIAVIILSIMLIAEPGEHHALIHIYLLMIEFVLNPLIPLLDELIEKKKLELKDKKDNKE
;
A
#
# COMPACT_ATOMS: atom_id res chain seq x y z
N MET A 1 18.62 24.09 2.79
CA MET A 1 18.07 22.82 3.29
C MET A 1 17.05 22.38 2.25
N ILE A 2 17.45 21.48 1.33
CA ILE A 2 16.53 20.98 0.28
C ILE A 2 15.69 19.91 0.97
N GLU A 3 14.47 20.28 1.36
CA GLU A 3 13.49 19.27 1.85
C GLU A 3 13.22 18.33 0.68
N LYS A 4 13.56 17.06 0.87
CA LYS A 4 13.27 16.04 -0.13
C LYS A 4 11.74 15.99 -0.28
N PRO A 5 11.18 16.08 -1.49
CA PRO A 5 9.74 16.05 -1.73
C PRO A 5 9.09 14.76 -1.19
N HIS A 6 9.85 13.65 -1.14
CA HIS A 6 9.44 12.35 -0.61
C HIS A 6 8.94 12.41 0.84
N LEU A 7 9.66 13.07 1.76
CA LEU A 7 9.28 13.12 3.17
C LEU A 7 7.90 13.77 3.39
N ARG A 8 7.63 14.87 2.69
CA ARG A 8 6.32 15.54 2.78
C ARG A 8 5.20 14.68 2.21
N TYR A 9 5.47 13.96 1.12
CA TYR A 9 4.51 13.07 0.50
C TYR A 9 4.14 11.92 1.44
N HIS A 10 5.11 11.20 1.99
CA HIS A 10 4.87 10.10 2.93
C HIS A 10 4.15 10.55 4.20
N PHE A 11 4.47 11.74 4.72
CA PHE A 11 3.76 12.30 5.87
C PHE A 11 2.30 12.61 5.57
N PHE A 12 2.02 13.22 4.41
CA PHE A 12 0.64 13.49 3.98
C PHE A 12 -0.13 12.19 3.74
N LYS A 13 0.49 11.24 3.05
CA LYS A 13 -0.08 9.89 2.81
C LYS A 13 -0.42 9.20 4.13
N LEU A 14 0.46 9.26 5.12
CA LEU A 14 0.20 8.68 6.45
C LEU A 14 -1.05 9.27 7.10
N ILE A 15 -1.22 10.60 7.07
CA ILE A 15 -2.42 11.24 7.63
C ILE A 15 -3.69 10.74 6.94
N VAL A 16 -3.69 10.71 5.61
CA VAL A 16 -4.84 10.21 4.82
C VAL A 16 -5.12 8.75 5.14
N CYS A 17 -4.10 7.90 5.18
CA CYS A 17 -4.24 6.48 5.49
C CYS A 17 -4.74 6.22 6.92
N VAL A 18 -4.31 7.00 7.92
CA VAL A 18 -4.86 6.91 9.29
C VAL A 18 -6.35 7.28 9.32
N ILE A 19 -6.76 8.32 8.60
CA ILE A 19 -8.18 8.68 8.51
C ILE A 19 -8.98 7.57 7.84
N LEU A 20 -8.48 7.01 6.74
CA LEU A 20 -9.11 5.87 6.06
C LEU A 20 -9.22 4.64 6.96
N THR A 21 -8.16 4.33 7.72
CA THR A 21 -8.18 3.23 8.70
C THR A 21 -9.30 3.40 9.74
N ILE A 22 -9.49 4.62 10.26
CA ILE A 22 -10.57 4.90 11.21
C ILE A 22 -11.94 4.69 10.55
N ILE A 23 -12.13 5.17 9.32
CA ILE A 23 -13.38 5.01 8.58
C ILE A 23 -13.65 3.52 8.33
N VAL A 24 -12.68 2.77 7.84
CA VAL A 24 -12.79 1.33 7.58
C VAL A 24 -13.09 0.58 8.87
N PHE A 25 -12.46 0.93 9.99
CA PHE A 25 -12.73 0.32 11.29
C PHE A 25 -14.17 0.49 11.74
N ILE A 26 -14.75 1.68 11.55
CA ILE A 26 -16.14 1.98 11.92
C ILE A 26 -17.12 1.15 11.07
N PHE A 27 -16.85 1.01 9.77
CA PHE A 27 -17.77 0.37 8.83
C PHE A 27 -17.41 -1.08 8.47
N ARG A 28 -16.40 -1.69 9.09
CA ARG A 28 -15.82 -3.01 8.73
C ARG A 28 -16.86 -4.12 8.53
N GLU A 29 -17.87 -4.20 9.39
CA GLU A 29 -18.90 -5.23 9.30
C GLU A 29 -19.88 -4.99 8.13
N GLN A 30 -20.07 -3.75 7.73
CA GLN A 30 -20.89 -3.40 6.58
C GLN A 30 -20.14 -3.61 5.28
N LEU A 31 -18.81 -3.42 5.29
CA LEU A 31 -17.96 -3.56 4.10
C LEU A 31 -17.86 -5.00 3.59
N VAL A 32 -18.12 -6.01 4.41
CA VAL A 32 -18.08 -7.41 3.96
C VAL A 32 -19.29 -7.82 3.13
N HIS A 33 -20.39 -7.04 3.09
CA HIS A 33 -21.52 -7.34 2.24
C HIS A 33 -21.23 -7.00 0.77
N LEU A 34 -21.70 -7.85 -0.16
CA LEU A 34 -21.35 -7.81 -1.59
C LEU A 34 -21.27 -6.41 -2.20
N ASN A 35 -22.34 -5.63 -2.10
CA ASN A 35 -22.39 -4.32 -2.76
C ASN A 35 -21.38 -3.35 -2.17
N HIS A 36 -21.19 -3.35 -0.86
CA HIS A 36 -20.23 -2.49 -0.17
C HIS A 36 -18.80 -2.95 -0.42
N LEU A 37 -18.55 -4.27 -0.36
CA LEU A 37 -17.25 -4.86 -0.62
C LEU A 37 -16.78 -4.54 -2.04
N LYS A 38 -17.62 -4.80 -3.04
CA LYS A 38 -17.35 -4.49 -4.45
C LYS A 38 -16.98 -3.01 -4.64
N PHE A 39 -17.80 -2.12 -4.09
CA PHE A 39 -17.56 -0.68 -4.22
C PHE A 39 -16.27 -0.27 -3.48
N PHE A 40 -16.06 -0.77 -2.28
CA PHE A 40 -14.88 -0.48 -1.48
C PHE A 40 -13.59 -0.93 -2.17
N ILE A 41 -13.55 -2.19 -2.63
CA ILE A 41 -12.36 -2.74 -3.29
C ILE A 41 -12.10 -2.06 -4.63
N GLY A 42 -13.12 -1.83 -5.44
CA GLY A 42 -12.97 -1.10 -6.70
C GLY A 42 -12.46 0.34 -6.49
N ALA A 43 -13.02 1.06 -5.51
CA ALA A 43 -12.56 2.40 -5.16
C ALA A 43 -11.13 2.41 -4.61
N LEU A 44 -10.77 1.39 -3.82
CA LEU A 44 -9.44 1.22 -3.28
C LEU A 44 -8.40 1.00 -4.39
N MET A 45 -8.66 0.10 -5.33
CA MET A 45 -7.78 -0.13 -6.49
C MET A 45 -7.61 1.15 -7.32
N VAL A 46 -8.68 1.90 -7.55
CA VAL A 46 -8.59 3.20 -8.24
C VAL A 46 -7.73 4.18 -7.45
N ALA A 47 -7.90 4.25 -6.13
CA ALA A 47 -7.13 5.15 -5.28
C ALA A 47 -5.63 4.79 -5.29
N TYR A 48 -5.30 3.52 -5.18
CA TYR A 48 -3.92 3.05 -5.27
C TYR A 48 -3.30 3.32 -6.64
N GLY A 49 -4.02 3.02 -7.72
CA GLY A 49 -3.54 3.30 -9.06
C GLY A 49 -3.28 4.79 -9.31
N LEU A 50 -4.15 5.66 -8.79
CA LEU A 50 -3.94 7.11 -8.85
C LEU A 50 -2.77 7.57 -7.97
N ASP A 51 -2.59 6.97 -6.78
CA ASP A 51 -1.48 7.28 -5.87
C ASP A 51 -0.13 6.95 -6.51
N GLU A 52 0.02 5.77 -7.12
CA GLU A 52 1.23 5.37 -7.82
C GLU A 52 1.56 6.31 -8.99
N ILE A 53 0.57 6.65 -9.81
CA ILE A 53 0.75 7.59 -10.93
C ILE A 53 1.09 9.00 -10.42
N ALA A 54 0.42 9.46 -9.35
CA ALA A 54 0.65 10.78 -8.78
C ALA A 54 2.03 10.87 -8.11
N PHE A 55 2.47 9.80 -7.43
CA PHE A 55 3.80 9.71 -6.83
C PHE A 55 4.90 9.84 -7.88
N GLU A 56 4.80 9.07 -8.96
CA GLU A 56 5.75 9.16 -10.06
C GLU A 56 5.77 10.56 -10.70
N ALA A 57 4.60 11.14 -10.96
CA ALA A 57 4.49 12.48 -11.54
C ALA A 57 5.09 13.55 -10.61
N TYR A 58 4.91 13.43 -9.30
CA TYR A 58 5.38 14.41 -8.31
C TYR A 58 6.87 14.27 -8.01
N CYS A 59 7.36 13.05 -7.81
CA CYS A 59 8.71 12.78 -7.37
C CYS A 59 9.72 12.71 -8.53
N HIS A 60 9.33 12.16 -9.67
CA HIS A 60 10.23 11.85 -10.79
C HIS A 60 10.05 12.76 -12.02
N LYS A 61 9.28 13.85 -11.90
CA LYS A 61 9.08 14.86 -12.96
C LYS A 61 8.79 14.26 -14.34
N LEU A 62 7.77 13.39 -14.44
CA LEU A 62 7.22 12.90 -15.71
C LEU A 62 8.15 12.04 -16.58
N HIS A 63 9.04 11.27 -16.01
CA HIS A 63 9.67 10.18 -16.75
C HIS A 63 8.74 8.98 -16.90
N PHE A 64 7.51 9.26 -17.33
CA PHE A 64 6.32 8.38 -17.36
C PHE A 64 6.51 7.04 -18.07
N ILE A 65 7.52 6.85 -18.86
CA ILE A 65 7.54 5.75 -19.85
C ILE A 65 8.45 4.59 -19.41
N HIS A 66 9.23 4.71 -18.34
CA HIS A 66 10.27 3.72 -18.03
C HIS A 66 10.16 3.06 -16.65
N GLU A 67 9.19 3.42 -15.83
CA GLU A 67 9.10 2.88 -14.47
C GLU A 67 7.92 1.91 -14.30
N HIS A 68 8.23 0.75 -13.75
CA HIS A 68 7.27 -0.35 -13.52
C HIS A 68 6.06 0.08 -12.66
N LYS A 69 6.21 1.08 -11.78
CA LYS A 69 5.14 1.64 -10.92
C LYS A 69 4.00 2.27 -11.70
N THR A 70 4.32 3.05 -12.74
CA THR A 70 3.28 3.65 -13.59
C THR A 70 2.41 2.60 -14.28
N TYR A 71 3.01 1.50 -14.73
CA TYR A 71 2.25 0.40 -15.33
C TYR A 71 1.39 -0.32 -14.32
N LEU A 72 1.90 -0.57 -13.11
CA LEU A 72 1.12 -1.15 -12.02
C LEU A 72 -0.07 -0.25 -11.69
N GLY A 73 0.17 1.05 -11.50
CA GLY A 73 -0.90 2.02 -11.23
C GLY A 73 -1.96 2.09 -12.32
N LEU A 74 -1.58 1.99 -13.60
CA LEU A 74 -2.55 1.92 -14.71
C LEU A 74 -3.37 0.63 -14.67
N ILE A 75 -2.76 -0.52 -14.39
CA ILE A 75 -3.45 -1.80 -14.26
C ILE A 75 -4.44 -1.74 -13.09
N GLU A 76 -4.03 -1.24 -11.94
CA GLU A 76 -4.88 -1.06 -10.76
C GLU A 76 -6.07 -0.15 -11.05
N LEU A 77 -5.84 0.96 -11.73
CA LEU A 77 -6.90 1.89 -12.12
C LEU A 77 -7.93 1.23 -13.04
N VAL A 78 -7.47 0.53 -14.09
CA VAL A 78 -8.36 -0.19 -15.03
C VAL A 78 -9.12 -1.31 -14.31
N LEU A 79 -8.43 -2.10 -13.47
CA LEU A 79 -9.04 -3.18 -12.72
C LEU A 79 -10.07 -2.65 -11.70
N GLY A 80 -9.76 -1.56 -11.01
CA GLY A 80 -10.66 -0.92 -10.07
C GLY A 80 -11.92 -0.38 -10.75
N VAL A 81 -11.79 0.31 -11.88
CA VAL A 81 -12.93 0.78 -12.67
C VAL A 81 -13.76 -0.39 -13.20
N ALA A 82 -13.13 -1.44 -13.70
CA ALA A 82 -13.82 -2.65 -14.13
C ALA A 82 -14.60 -3.30 -12.97
N THR A 83 -14.00 -3.42 -11.80
CA THR A 83 -14.65 -3.95 -10.59
C THR A 83 -15.88 -3.13 -10.20
N LEU A 84 -15.85 -1.79 -10.34
CA LEU A 84 -16.98 -0.92 -10.03
C LEU A 84 -18.15 -1.07 -11.01
N ILE A 85 -17.86 -1.27 -12.31
CA ILE A 85 -18.88 -1.23 -13.39
C ILE A 85 -19.49 -2.62 -13.63
N LEU A 86 -18.68 -3.69 -13.60
CA LEU A 86 -19.14 -5.03 -13.93
C LEU A 86 -20.09 -5.58 -12.86
N GLU A 87 -21.08 -6.36 -13.28
CA GLU A 87 -21.93 -7.15 -12.37
C GLU A 87 -21.16 -8.40 -11.93
N LEU A 88 -20.57 -8.31 -10.73
CA LEU A 88 -19.77 -9.37 -10.12
C LEU A 88 -20.52 -9.97 -8.94
N ASP A 89 -20.42 -11.28 -8.78
CA ASP A 89 -20.85 -11.97 -7.56
C ASP A 89 -19.80 -11.85 -6.45
N TYR A 90 -20.14 -12.33 -5.27
CA TYR A 90 -19.28 -12.21 -4.09
C TYR A 90 -17.94 -12.94 -4.27
N GLU A 91 -17.96 -14.13 -4.85
CA GLU A 91 -16.80 -14.95 -5.10
C GLU A 91 -15.83 -14.24 -6.06
N ALA A 92 -16.33 -13.72 -7.18
CA ALA A 92 -15.52 -12.97 -8.14
C ALA A 92 -14.86 -11.74 -7.51
N VAL A 93 -15.57 -10.98 -6.65
CA VAL A 93 -15.01 -9.83 -5.96
C VAL A 93 -13.88 -10.26 -5.02
N CYS A 94 -14.07 -11.33 -4.25
CA CYS A 94 -13.03 -11.88 -3.36
C CYS A 94 -11.80 -12.35 -4.13
N ILE A 95 -11.99 -13.06 -5.25
CA ILE A 95 -10.89 -13.54 -6.11
C ILE A 95 -10.11 -12.37 -6.72
N ILE A 96 -10.81 -11.35 -7.24
CA ILE A 96 -10.18 -10.15 -7.81
C ILE A 96 -9.36 -9.45 -6.72
N TRP A 97 -9.95 -9.23 -5.54
CA TRP A 97 -9.26 -8.59 -4.43
C TRP A 97 -8.01 -9.35 -4.02
N ALA A 98 -8.15 -10.65 -3.74
CA ALA A 98 -7.04 -11.48 -3.32
C ALA A 98 -5.92 -11.56 -4.37
N THR A 99 -6.27 -11.70 -5.65
CA THR A 99 -5.29 -11.71 -6.74
C THR A 99 -4.55 -10.39 -6.84
N TRP A 100 -5.27 -9.26 -6.75
CA TRP A 100 -4.68 -7.93 -6.73
C TRP A 100 -3.72 -7.77 -5.55
N SER A 101 -4.12 -8.17 -4.33
CA SER A 101 -3.27 -8.10 -3.15
C SER A 101 -1.98 -8.91 -3.32
N ILE A 102 -2.04 -10.14 -3.86
CA ILE A 102 -0.84 -10.96 -4.11
C ILE A 102 0.12 -10.27 -5.10
N VAL A 103 -0.42 -9.71 -6.19
CA VAL A 103 0.40 -9.02 -7.19
C VAL A 103 1.06 -7.79 -6.57
N ARG A 104 0.30 -7.00 -5.82
CA ARG A 104 0.79 -5.80 -5.15
C ARG A 104 1.90 -6.13 -4.16
N GLU A 105 1.68 -7.09 -3.26
CA GLU A 105 2.68 -7.53 -2.28
C GLU A 105 3.96 -8.06 -2.92
N SER A 106 3.84 -8.74 -4.06
CA SER A 106 5.01 -9.19 -4.82
C SER A 106 5.87 -8.02 -5.32
N TYR A 107 5.24 -6.89 -5.65
CA TYR A 107 5.94 -5.66 -6.01
C TYR A 107 6.57 -4.99 -4.79
N GLU A 108 5.83 -4.88 -3.69
CA GLU A 108 6.30 -4.26 -2.45
C GLU A 108 7.49 -5.01 -1.86
N ILE A 109 7.51 -6.34 -1.89
CA ILE A 109 8.67 -7.16 -1.48
C ILE A 109 9.92 -6.81 -2.31
N LYS A 110 9.77 -6.62 -3.63
CA LYS A 110 10.89 -6.21 -4.48
C LYS A 110 11.46 -4.85 -4.06
N GLU A 111 10.59 -3.87 -3.83
CA GLU A 111 11.00 -2.53 -3.39
C GLU A 111 11.65 -2.56 -2.02
N LEU A 112 11.08 -3.32 -1.10
CA LEU A 112 11.58 -3.53 0.23
C LEU A 112 13.05 -3.94 0.24
N VAL A 113 13.43 -4.89 -0.61
CA VAL A 113 14.80 -5.38 -0.70
C VAL A 113 15.74 -4.36 -1.35
N THR A 114 15.24 -3.50 -2.24
CA THR A 114 16.06 -2.57 -3.01
C THR A 114 16.15 -1.17 -2.41
N GLU A 115 15.12 -0.68 -1.75
CA GLU A 115 15.00 0.71 -1.34
C GLU A 115 15.15 0.94 0.17
N ILE A 116 14.68 0.03 1.03
CA ILE A 116 14.73 0.21 2.48
C ILE A 116 16.12 -0.17 3.02
N LYS A 117 16.75 0.74 3.74
CA LYS A 117 18.10 0.58 4.30
C LYS A 117 18.10 -0.01 5.71
N SER A 118 16.98 0.07 6.42
CA SER A 118 16.86 -0.44 7.79
C SER A 118 16.40 -1.89 7.79
N ILE A 119 17.29 -2.81 8.19
CA ILE A 119 17.00 -4.27 8.31
C ILE A 119 15.74 -4.52 9.15
N THR A 120 15.56 -3.77 10.24
CA THR A 120 14.38 -3.95 11.12
C THR A 120 13.09 -3.62 10.40
N LEU A 121 13.06 -2.52 9.62
CA LEU A 121 11.89 -2.13 8.85
C LEU A 121 11.62 -3.13 7.72
N THR A 122 12.67 -3.63 7.07
CA THR A 122 12.58 -4.69 6.06
C THR A 122 11.94 -5.96 6.61
N ILE A 123 12.31 -6.38 7.83
CA ILE A 123 11.72 -7.57 8.46
C ILE A 123 10.24 -7.33 8.79
N VAL A 124 9.88 -6.17 9.35
CA VAL A 124 8.48 -5.86 9.70
C VAL A 124 7.58 -5.87 8.48
N SER A 125 7.99 -5.19 7.41
CA SER A 125 7.23 -5.17 6.16
C SER A 125 7.20 -6.56 5.50
N GLY A 126 8.31 -7.31 5.51
CA GLY A 126 8.33 -8.67 4.97
C GLY A 126 7.38 -9.64 5.68
N ILE A 127 7.23 -9.52 7.01
CA ILE A 127 6.25 -10.33 7.77
C ILE A 127 4.83 -9.94 7.39
N GLU A 128 4.56 -8.66 7.25
CA GLU A 128 3.26 -8.13 6.83
C GLU A 128 2.90 -8.63 5.42
N SER A 129 3.77 -8.47 4.44
CA SER A 129 3.56 -8.94 3.06
C SER A 129 3.29 -10.46 2.99
N ILE A 130 4.02 -11.26 3.77
CA ILE A 130 3.75 -12.71 3.86
C ILE A 130 2.35 -12.98 4.43
N ALA A 131 1.93 -12.23 5.45
CA ALA A 131 0.60 -12.39 6.03
C ALA A 131 -0.50 -12.03 5.02
N VAL A 132 -0.34 -10.95 4.25
CA VAL A 132 -1.27 -10.56 3.17
C VAL A 132 -1.37 -11.66 2.12
N ILE A 133 -0.25 -12.21 1.65
CA ILE A 133 -0.24 -13.29 0.65
C ILE A 133 -0.97 -14.53 1.17
N ILE A 134 -0.69 -14.96 2.41
CA ILE A 134 -1.34 -16.14 3.01
C ILE A 134 -2.85 -15.93 3.11
N LEU A 135 -3.30 -14.78 3.62
CA LEU A 135 -4.73 -14.49 3.76
C LEU A 135 -5.41 -14.32 2.40
N SER A 136 -4.71 -13.78 1.40
CA SER A 136 -5.21 -13.71 0.02
C SER A 136 -5.41 -15.11 -0.57
N ILE A 137 -4.49 -16.05 -0.36
CA ILE A 137 -4.65 -17.45 -0.77
C ILE A 137 -5.85 -18.08 -0.06
N MET A 138 -6.04 -17.81 1.24
CA MET A 138 -7.21 -18.30 1.98
C MET A 138 -8.53 -17.73 1.42
N LEU A 139 -8.56 -16.45 1.07
CA LEU A 139 -9.72 -15.78 0.48
C LEU A 139 -10.07 -16.32 -0.91
N ILE A 140 -9.07 -16.75 -1.70
CA ILE A 140 -9.30 -17.44 -2.99
C ILE A 140 -9.84 -18.85 -2.75
N ALA A 141 -9.30 -19.58 -1.77
CA ALA A 141 -9.67 -20.96 -1.51
C ALA A 141 -11.09 -21.08 -0.91
N GLU A 142 -11.48 -20.12 -0.10
CA GLU A 142 -12.77 -20.09 0.59
C GLU A 142 -13.33 -18.66 0.63
N PRO A 143 -13.92 -18.18 -0.49
CA PRO A 143 -14.53 -16.86 -0.56
C PRO A 143 -15.70 -16.74 0.42
N GLY A 144 -15.58 -15.88 1.42
CA GLY A 144 -16.61 -15.71 2.44
C GLY A 144 -16.45 -14.46 3.28
N GLU A 145 -17.53 -13.98 3.90
CA GLU A 145 -17.54 -12.76 4.71
C GLU A 145 -16.53 -12.82 5.87
N HIS A 146 -16.32 -14.01 6.46
CA HIS A 146 -15.35 -14.18 7.54
C HIS A 146 -13.92 -13.93 7.08
N HIS A 147 -13.48 -14.53 5.96
CA HIS A 147 -12.14 -14.31 5.41
C HIS A 147 -11.97 -12.89 4.87
N ALA A 148 -13.01 -12.34 4.24
CA ALA A 148 -13.01 -10.93 3.82
C ALA A 148 -12.84 -9.97 5.01
N LEU A 149 -13.51 -10.24 6.15
CA LEU A 149 -13.36 -9.43 7.36
C LEU A 149 -11.94 -9.48 7.91
N ILE A 150 -11.32 -10.66 7.97
CA ILE A 150 -9.92 -10.81 8.39
C ILE A 150 -8.99 -10.03 7.46
N HIS A 151 -9.23 -10.10 6.15
CA HIS A 151 -8.46 -9.34 5.17
C HIS A 151 -8.64 -7.82 5.31
N ILE A 152 -9.84 -7.34 5.68
CA ILE A 152 -10.08 -5.92 6.01
C ILE A 152 -9.24 -5.49 7.23
N TYR A 153 -9.13 -6.31 8.27
CA TYR A 153 -8.26 -5.98 9.41
C TYR A 153 -6.79 -5.87 9.01
N LEU A 154 -6.33 -6.77 8.15
CA LEU A 154 -4.96 -6.70 7.67
C LEU A 154 -4.72 -5.46 6.79
N LEU A 155 -5.67 -5.15 5.91
CA LEU A 155 -5.64 -3.93 5.09
C LEU A 155 -5.55 -2.64 5.94
N MET A 156 -6.19 -2.61 7.11
CA MET A 156 -6.07 -1.46 8.03
C MET A 156 -4.64 -1.34 8.59
N ILE A 157 -3.96 -2.44 8.84
CA ILE A 157 -2.55 -2.47 9.27
C ILE A 157 -1.67 -1.97 8.12
N GLU A 158 -1.88 -2.48 6.92
CA GLU A 158 -1.21 -2.10 5.69
C GLU A 158 -1.33 -0.59 5.40
N PHE A 159 -2.52 -0.01 5.53
CA PHE A 159 -2.73 1.44 5.37
C PHE A 159 -1.84 2.29 6.27
N VAL A 160 -1.50 1.80 7.45
CA VAL A 160 -0.61 2.53 8.37
C VAL A 160 0.85 2.21 8.08
N LEU A 161 1.20 0.95 7.82
CA LEU A 161 2.59 0.52 7.63
C LEU A 161 3.19 1.04 6.33
N ASN A 162 2.46 1.01 5.22
CA ASN A 162 2.97 1.41 3.91
C ASN A 162 3.51 2.84 3.84
N PRO A 163 2.86 3.88 4.38
CA PRO A 163 3.45 5.20 4.44
C PRO A 163 4.40 5.41 5.63
N LEU A 164 4.24 4.65 6.71
CA LEU A 164 5.05 4.80 7.92
C LEU A 164 6.47 4.26 7.74
N ILE A 165 6.63 3.11 7.08
CA ILE A 165 7.93 2.45 6.91
C ILE A 165 8.92 3.33 6.12
N PRO A 166 8.59 3.85 4.91
CA PRO A 166 9.48 4.76 4.19
C PRO A 166 9.77 6.04 4.96
N LEU A 167 8.77 6.59 5.66
CA LEU A 167 8.93 7.79 6.49
C LEU A 167 9.95 7.58 7.61
N LEU A 168 9.87 6.44 8.30
CA LEU A 168 10.82 6.08 9.37
C LEU A 168 12.22 5.83 8.83
N ASP A 169 12.35 5.15 7.70
CA ASP A 169 13.66 4.88 7.08
C ASP A 169 14.38 6.18 6.70
N GLU A 170 13.68 7.14 6.07
CA GLU A 170 14.23 8.47 5.76
C GLU A 170 14.63 9.26 7.03
N LEU A 171 13.83 9.20 8.10
CA LEU A 171 14.14 9.87 9.35
C LEU A 171 15.37 9.27 10.05
N ILE A 172 15.50 7.95 10.04
CA ILE A 172 16.66 7.23 10.60
C ILE A 172 17.92 7.58 9.81
N GLU A 173 17.85 7.60 8.49
CA GLU A 173 18.98 7.97 7.63
C GLU A 173 19.43 9.41 7.87
N LYS A 174 18.48 10.35 7.93
CA LYS A 174 18.78 11.76 8.25
C LYS A 174 19.51 11.90 9.58
N LYS A 175 19.04 11.21 10.62
CA LYS A 175 19.67 11.26 11.94
C LYS A 175 21.08 10.66 11.94
N LYS A 176 21.32 9.58 11.18
CA LYS A 176 22.66 9.00 11.03
C LYS A 176 23.63 9.98 10.37
N LEU A 177 23.20 10.71 9.33
CA LEU A 177 24.02 11.73 8.66
C LEU A 177 24.36 12.89 9.60
N GLU A 178 23.38 13.43 10.33
CA GLU A 178 23.62 14.51 11.31
C GLU A 178 24.61 14.11 12.42
N LEU A 179 24.59 12.84 12.85
CA LEU A 179 25.54 12.32 13.85
C LEU A 179 26.94 12.17 13.28
N LYS A 180 27.07 11.80 12.01
CA LYS A 180 28.36 11.69 11.33
C LYS A 180 29.01 13.06 11.16
N ASP A 181 28.25 14.05 10.66
CA ASP A 181 28.75 15.42 10.49
C ASP A 181 29.22 16.06 11.83
N LYS A 182 28.55 15.73 12.94
CA LYS A 182 28.95 16.17 14.27
C LYS A 182 30.24 15.51 14.79
N LYS A 183 30.56 14.31 14.33
CA LYS A 183 31.82 13.63 14.66
C LYS A 183 32.97 14.24 13.86
N ASP A 184 32.78 14.38 12.55
CA ASP A 184 33.82 14.89 11.63
C ASP A 184 34.18 16.36 11.93
N ASN A 185 33.27 17.15 12.53
CA ASN A 185 33.55 18.54 12.96
C ASN A 185 34.20 18.62 14.37
N LYS A 186 34.45 17.55 15.07
CA LYS A 186 35.11 17.53 16.39
C LYS A 186 36.54 17.00 16.35
N GLU A 187 36.96 16.43 15.22
CA GLU A 187 38.36 16.08 14.91
C GLU A 187 39.04 17.22 14.12
#